data_ae28620ebe03d76eefddfce6e00b58e7
#
_entry.id   ae28620ebe03d76eefddfce6e00b58e7
#
_cell.length_a   1.000
_cell.length_b   1.000
_cell.length_c   1.000
_cell.angle_alpha   90.00
_cell.angle_beta   90.00
_cell.angle_gamma   90.00
#
_symmetry.space_group_name_H-M   'P 1'
#
loop_
_entity.id
_entity.type
_entity.pdbx_description
1 polymer ?
#
loop_
_entity_poly.entity_id
_entity_poly.type
_entity_poly.pdbx_seq_one_letter_code
_entity_poly.pdbx_strand_id
1 'polypeptide(L)'
;MASLGCARIGDKCGGIYMSTNSVNLFVNGRPAGSLGSVISGHDLHIPNPIVTASTTVFSGNTPIARLTDRAACGHATTTASSNVRVG
;
A
#
# COMPACT_ATOMS: atom_id res chain seq x y z
N MET A 1 -4.22 19.38 6.51
CA MET A 1 -3.49 18.13 6.36
C MET A 1 -3.93 17.40 5.11
N ALA A 2 -3.01 17.07 4.22
CA ALA A 2 -3.38 16.37 3.00
C ALA A 2 -3.63 14.89 3.29
N SER A 3 -4.71 14.34 2.73
CA SER A 3 -4.92 12.91 2.71
C SER A 3 -4.46 12.35 1.38
N LEU A 4 -4.09 11.08 1.36
CA LEU A 4 -3.58 10.40 0.18
C LEU A 4 -4.50 9.25 -0.18
N GLY A 5 -4.54 8.87 -1.45
CA GLY A 5 -5.32 7.73 -1.89
C GLY A 5 -4.88 6.45 -1.18
N CYS A 6 -5.85 5.61 -0.80
CA CYS A 6 -5.56 4.34 -0.14
C CYS A 6 -5.04 3.34 -1.19
N ALA A 7 -3.88 2.73 -0.92
CA ALA A 7 -3.34 1.67 -1.77
C ALA A 7 -4.16 0.39 -1.58
N ARG A 8 -4.21 -0.46 -2.61
CA ARG A 8 -4.99 -1.69 -2.64
C ARG A 8 -4.19 -2.78 -3.32
N ILE A 9 -4.57 -4.03 -3.07
CA ILE A 9 -3.99 -5.16 -3.81
C ILE A 9 -4.15 -4.88 -5.32
N GLY A 10 -3.06 -5.04 -6.06
CA GLY A 10 -3.01 -4.76 -7.48
C GLY A 10 -2.54 -3.35 -7.83
N ASP A 11 -2.46 -2.44 -6.86
CA ASP A 11 -1.89 -1.11 -7.11
C ASP A 11 -0.38 -1.18 -7.31
N LYS A 12 0.18 -0.17 -7.95
CA LYS A 12 1.57 -0.21 -8.41
C LYS A 12 2.53 0.51 -7.48
N CYS A 13 3.69 -0.13 -7.28
CA CYS A 13 4.79 0.43 -6.52
C CYS A 13 6.09 -0.07 -7.16
N GLY A 14 6.28 0.23 -8.46
CA GLY A 14 7.27 -0.42 -9.29
C GLY A 14 6.75 -1.75 -9.80
N GLY A 15 6.57 -2.75 -8.93
CA GLY A 15 5.76 -3.93 -9.17
C GLY A 15 4.33 -3.67 -8.73
N ILE A 16 3.63 -4.72 -8.25
CA ILE A 16 2.26 -4.57 -7.76
C ILE A 16 2.14 -5.09 -6.33
N TYR A 17 1.16 -4.56 -5.61
CA TYR A 17 0.80 -5.07 -4.28
C TYR A 17 0.25 -6.49 -4.43
N MET A 18 0.93 -7.47 -3.87
CA MET A 18 0.55 -8.88 -3.96
C MET A 18 -0.15 -9.39 -2.72
N SER A 19 0.15 -8.83 -1.56
CA SER A 19 -0.40 -9.29 -0.28
C SER A 19 -0.62 -8.13 0.65
N THR A 20 -1.36 -8.36 1.74
CA THR A 20 -1.63 -7.33 2.72
C THR A 20 -1.77 -7.95 4.10
N ASN A 21 -1.41 -7.16 5.11
CA ASN A 21 -1.64 -7.52 6.52
C ASN A 21 -2.88 -6.82 7.09
N SER A 22 -3.60 -6.06 6.27
CA SER A 22 -4.84 -5.44 6.74
C SER A 22 -5.92 -6.51 6.93
N VAL A 23 -6.83 -6.25 7.87
CA VAL A 23 -7.87 -7.19 8.25
C VAL A 23 -9.23 -6.57 7.94
N ASN A 24 -10.01 -7.24 7.08
CA ASN A 24 -11.41 -6.87 6.79
C ASN A 24 -11.59 -5.45 6.25
N LEU A 25 -10.56 -4.87 5.64
CA LEU A 25 -10.66 -3.55 5.03
C LEU A 25 -10.55 -3.68 3.52
N PHE A 26 -11.61 -3.32 2.83
CA PHE A 26 -11.66 -3.36 1.37
C PHE A 26 -11.89 -1.95 0.84
N VAL A 27 -11.20 -1.62 -0.23
CA VAL A 27 -11.29 -0.32 -0.88
C VAL A 27 -11.57 -0.55 -2.36
N ASN A 28 -12.73 -0.08 -2.81
CA ASN A 28 -13.19 -0.29 -4.20
C ASN A 28 -13.21 -1.78 -4.57
N GLY A 29 -13.63 -2.63 -3.62
CA GLY A 29 -13.77 -4.08 -3.84
C GLY A 29 -12.46 -4.86 -3.76
N ARG A 30 -11.34 -4.22 -3.40
CA ARG A 30 -10.03 -4.88 -3.26
C ARG A 30 -9.50 -4.69 -1.84
N PRO A 31 -8.77 -5.69 -1.29
CA PRO A 31 -8.16 -5.52 0.03
C PRO A 31 -7.23 -4.33 0.06
N ALA A 32 -7.27 -3.56 1.15
CA ALA A 32 -6.39 -2.40 1.32
C ALA A 32 -4.95 -2.85 1.50
N GLY A 33 -4.01 -2.11 0.92
CA GLY A 33 -2.59 -2.31 1.17
C GLY A 33 -2.21 -1.84 2.56
N SER A 34 -1.09 -2.33 3.07
CA SER A 34 -0.67 -2.05 4.45
C SER A 34 0.84 -2.04 4.55
N LEU A 35 1.32 -1.59 5.70
CA LEU A 35 2.72 -1.80 6.08
C LEU A 35 3.01 -3.30 6.01
N GLY A 36 4.10 -3.68 5.38
CA GLY A 36 4.45 -5.07 5.19
C GLY A 36 3.79 -5.75 3.99
N SER A 37 2.90 -5.06 3.25
CA SER A 37 2.40 -5.59 1.98
C SER A 37 3.59 -5.91 1.07
N VAL A 38 3.56 -7.09 0.45
CA VAL A 38 4.65 -7.51 -0.44
C VAL A 38 4.40 -6.99 -1.85
N ILE A 39 5.41 -6.35 -2.41
CA ILE A 39 5.39 -5.86 -3.79
C ILE A 39 6.08 -6.90 -4.66
N SER A 40 5.47 -7.23 -5.81
CA SER A 40 6.02 -8.23 -6.73
C SER A 40 7.40 -7.81 -7.22
N GLY A 41 8.23 -8.78 -7.59
CA GLY A 41 9.53 -8.53 -8.20
C GLY A 41 9.36 -7.75 -9.50
N HIS A 42 10.29 -6.82 -9.76
CA HIS A 42 10.26 -5.97 -10.95
C HIS A 42 11.67 -5.49 -11.24
N ASP A 43 11.98 -5.31 -12.52
CA ASP A 43 13.31 -4.94 -12.97
C ASP A 43 14.37 -5.84 -12.32
N LEU A 44 15.31 -5.27 -11.58
CA LEU A 44 16.35 -6.01 -10.86
C LEU A 44 15.97 -6.24 -9.40
N HIS A 45 14.75 -5.91 -8.99
CA HIS A 45 14.32 -6.00 -7.61
C HIS A 45 13.58 -7.31 -7.35
N ILE A 46 13.95 -8.00 -6.27
CA ILE A 46 13.20 -9.14 -5.77
C ILE A 46 11.91 -8.63 -5.09
N PRO A 47 10.92 -9.49 -4.85
CA PRO A 47 9.76 -9.08 -4.05
C PRO A 47 10.19 -8.49 -2.72
N ASN A 48 9.54 -7.40 -2.32
CA ASN A 48 9.94 -6.67 -1.11
C ASN A 48 8.73 -6.00 -0.45
N PRO A 49 8.82 -5.71 0.87
CA PRO A 49 7.68 -5.16 1.61
C PRO A 49 7.59 -3.65 1.53
N ILE A 50 6.36 -3.15 1.77
CA ILE A 50 6.12 -1.73 2.02
C ILE A 50 6.66 -1.38 3.39
N VAL A 51 7.45 -0.33 3.46
CA VAL A 51 8.14 0.08 4.70
C VAL A 51 7.64 1.39 5.29
N THR A 52 6.77 2.12 4.58
CA THR A 52 6.10 3.30 5.14
C THR A 52 4.59 3.18 4.94
N ALA A 53 3.83 3.76 5.84
CA ALA A 53 2.38 3.71 5.81
C ALA A 53 1.79 4.82 6.67
N SER A 54 0.46 4.91 6.73
CA SER A 54 -0.23 5.92 7.54
C SER A 54 0.19 5.83 9.01
N THR A 55 0.33 6.98 9.65
CA THR A 55 0.58 7.05 11.09
C THR A 55 -0.70 7.21 11.88
N THR A 56 -1.86 7.32 11.21
CA THR A 56 -3.13 7.61 11.86
C THR A 56 -4.24 6.62 11.53
N VAL A 57 -4.13 5.88 10.44
CA VAL A 57 -5.18 4.94 10.01
C VAL A 57 -4.64 3.53 10.03
N PHE A 58 -5.32 2.66 10.77
CA PHE A 58 -4.91 1.28 10.99
C PHE A 58 -6.07 0.34 10.69
N SER A 59 -5.75 -0.86 10.22
CA SER A 59 -6.70 -1.97 10.14
C SER A 59 -6.20 -3.05 11.12
N GLY A 60 -6.99 -3.29 12.17
CA GLY A 60 -6.47 -4.03 13.32
C GLY A 60 -5.35 -3.19 13.95
N ASN A 61 -4.16 -3.72 14.03
CA ASN A 61 -2.99 -2.96 14.51
C ASN A 61 -2.00 -2.67 13.38
N THR A 62 -2.46 -2.76 12.12
CA THR A 62 -1.58 -2.63 10.96
C THR A 62 -1.83 -1.31 10.23
N PRO A 63 -0.81 -0.44 10.11
CA PRO A 63 -0.95 0.82 9.37
C PRO A 63 -1.32 0.57 7.91
N ILE A 64 -2.17 1.42 7.36
CA ILE A 64 -2.66 1.31 5.99
C ILE A 64 -1.73 2.06 5.03
N ALA A 65 -1.40 1.43 3.90
CA ALA A 65 -0.55 2.03 2.87
C ALA A 65 -1.32 3.05 2.04
N ARG A 66 -0.58 4.03 1.54
CA ARG A 66 -1.14 5.18 0.81
C ARG A 66 -0.33 5.43 -0.46
N LEU A 67 -0.93 6.23 -1.36
CA LEU A 67 -0.17 6.79 -2.48
C LEU A 67 1.10 7.45 -1.94
N THR A 68 2.22 7.25 -2.59
CA THR A 68 3.57 7.70 -2.25
C THR A 68 4.26 6.91 -1.13
N ASP A 69 3.60 5.98 -0.45
CA ASP A 69 4.29 5.11 0.49
C ASP A 69 5.29 4.22 -0.26
N ARG A 70 6.40 3.90 0.39
CA ARG A 70 7.55 3.31 -0.28
C ARG A 70 7.74 1.85 0.10
N ALA A 71 8.21 1.09 -0.89
CA ALA A 71 8.71 -0.27 -0.69
C ALA A 71 10.18 -0.23 -0.28
N ALA A 72 10.69 -1.34 0.25
CA ALA A 72 12.08 -1.46 0.67
C ALA A 72 13.06 -1.21 -0.48
N CYS A 73 12.66 -1.47 -1.73
CA CYS A 73 13.49 -1.20 -2.90
C CYS A 73 13.59 0.29 -3.25
N GLY A 74 12.82 1.15 -2.58
CA GLY A 74 12.83 2.60 -2.80
C GLY A 74 11.75 3.13 -3.73
N HIS A 75 11.03 2.27 -4.45
CA HIS A 75 9.92 2.72 -5.29
C HIS A 75 8.76 3.23 -4.45
N ALA A 76 8.11 4.30 -4.92
CA ALA A 76 6.92 4.83 -4.28
C ALA A 76 5.66 4.22 -4.91
N THR A 77 4.59 4.12 -4.12
CA THR A 77 3.28 3.73 -4.62
C THR A 77 2.77 4.79 -5.58
N THR A 78 2.45 4.39 -6.80
CA THR A 78 2.08 5.32 -7.87
C THR A 78 0.62 5.26 -8.26
N THR A 79 -0.11 4.21 -7.88
CA THR A 79 -1.56 4.15 -8.09
C THR A 79 -2.27 3.81 -6.79
N ALA A 80 -3.46 4.32 -6.62
CA ALA A 80 -4.25 4.13 -5.41
C ALA A 80 -5.70 4.55 -5.67
N SER A 81 -6.58 4.36 -4.68
CA SER A 81 -7.96 4.78 -4.81
C SER A 81 -8.06 6.29 -5.06
N SER A 82 -8.94 6.67 -5.99
CA SER A 82 -9.20 8.07 -6.26
C SER A 82 -10.28 8.65 -5.34
N ASN A 83 -11.02 7.83 -4.62
CA ASN A 83 -12.14 8.28 -3.82
C ASN A 83 -12.13 7.79 -2.37
N VAL A 84 -11.18 6.94 -1.98
CA VAL A 84 -10.98 6.55 -0.58
C VAL A 84 -9.59 7.03 -0.17
N ARG A 85 -9.53 7.88 0.85
CA ARG A 85 -8.29 8.53 1.24
C ARG A 85 -7.91 8.19 2.67
N VAL A 86 -6.61 8.21 2.91
CA VAL A 86 -5.99 7.84 4.19
C VAL A 86 -5.06 8.95 4.60
N GLY A 87 -5.15 9.34 5.84
CA GLY A 87 -4.29 10.40 6.41
C GLY A 87 -2.85 10.04 6.67
#